data_34ed8a12e7546278eb7cba1a98a1b49e
#
_entry.id   34ed8a12e7546278eb7cba1a98a1b49e
#
_cell.length_a   1.000
_cell.length_b   1.000
_cell.length_c   1.000
_cell.angle_alpha   90.00
_cell.angle_beta   90.00
_cell.angle_gamma   90.00
#
_symmetry.space_group_name_H-M   'P 1'
#
loop_
_entity.id
_entity.type
_entity.pdbx_description
1 polymer ?
#
loop_
_entity_poly.entity_id
_entity_poly.type
_entity_poly.pdbx_seq_one_letter_code
_entity_poly.pdbx_strand_id
1 'polypeptide(L)'
;MLRRLFMDLPDRRPRLPALTSLRFFAALHVVMFHLYTMHILEGGGFYRKLASVGYVGVSLFFVLSGFILVYTYAGREWTKGEFWRARFARIYPAYLFSLVITGPSFFYVCIKLKDMDIPFFAWFKTHLAVCATLVPLLLQAWLPNAALAWNAPAWSLSVEAFFYIVFPLLVGWLLRSRRNTLAWVALASWLVSFALSSGYWLFKPDGVAHTDDQFLNLVWLNALKFNPLARLPEFVIGMCLGFLFLRSAVDRKWATPLLLGGVLVFVAIVTVSPQIPYPILHDSALAPAFAAIIFGLASRPGWISFLEVRPLVLLGDASYTLYLLHSFILSAYFSPFGQLRHISFWGIAIGLCIPIVVSLLVYRWIEEPARRKLRPKKATPAQVLAE
;
A
#
# COMPACT_ATOMS: atom_id res chain seq x y z
N MET A 1 -13.68 -31.34 12.08
CA MET A 1 -13.25 -30.50 13.21
C MET A 1 -13.07 -29.02 12.82
N LEU A 2 -12.50 -28.68 11.66
CA LEU A 2 -12.26 -27.28 11.23
C LEU A 2 -13.53 -26.48 10.88
N ARG A 3 -14.57 -27.11 10.35
CA ARG A 3 -15.87 -26.48 10.08
C ARG A 3 -16.51 -25.91 11.36
N ARG A 4 -16.33 -26.56 12.52
CA ARG A 4 -16.90 -26.11 13.81
C ARG A 4 -16.27 -24.85 14.38
N LEU A 5 -14.99 -24.56 14.12
CA LEU A 5 -14.30 -23.36 14.62
C LEU A 5 -14.77 -22.05 13.96
N PHE A 6 -15.49 -22.12 12.84
CA PHE A 6 -15.98 -20.96 12.10
C PHE A 6 -17.48 -21.01 11.81
N MET A 7 -18.22 -22.05 12.26
CA MET A 7 -19.68 -22.12 12.14
C MET A 7 -20.40 -21.01 12.93
N ASP A 8 -19.71 -20.43 13.93
CA ASP A 8 -20.27 -19.35 14.76
C ASP A 8 -19.95 -17.93 14.24
N LEU A 9 -19.20 -17.80 13.13
CA LEU A 9 -18.93 -16.50 12.56
C LEU A 9 -20.08 -16.09 11.63
N PRO A 10 -20.71 -14.93 11.84
CA PRO A 10 -21.81 -14.48 11.02
C PRO A 10 -21.38 -14.37 9.56
N ASP A 11 -22.23 -14.83 8.65
CA ASP A 11 -22.04 -14.74 7.19
C ASP A 11 -21.77 -13.33 6.71
N ARG A 12 -22.30 -12.34 7.40
CA ARG A 12 -22.04 -10.92 7.15
C ARG A 12 -21.26 -10.34 8.32
N ARG A 13 -19.97 -10.13 8.10
CA ARG A 13 -19.15 -9.38 9.04
C ARG A 13 -19.41 -7.88 8.89
N PRO A 14 -19.47 -7.14 10.01
CA PRO A 14 -19.67 -5.69 9.94
C PRO A 14 -18.56 -5.02 9.13
N ARG A 15 -18.89 -3.92 8.49
CA ARG A 15 -17.88 -3.08 7.85
C ARG A 15 -16.95 -2.51 8.92
N LEU A 16 -15.72 -2.23 8.55
CA LEU A 16 -14.71 -1.57 9.38
C LEU A 16 -14.39 -0.17 8.83
N PRO A 17 -15.30 0.81 9.03
CA PRO A 17 -15.19 2.12 8.37
C PRO A 17 -13.92 2.87 8.79
N ALA A 18 -13.51 2.76 10.05
CA ALA A 18 -12.29 3.38 10.55
C ALA A 18 -11.03 2.89 9.80
N LEU A 19 -10.97 1.61 9.39
CA LEU A 19 -9.88 1.09 8.55
C LEU A 19 -9.96 1.62 7.10
N THR A 20 -11.17 1.92 6.63
CA THR A 20 -11.31 2.59 5.33
C THR A 20 -10.77 4.01 5.40
N SER A 21 -11.10 4.76 6.44
CA SER A 21 -10.55 6.10 6.67
C SER A 21 -9.03 6.09 6.91
N LEU A 22 -8.49 5.08 7.59
CA LEU A 22 -7.04 4.89 7.75
C LEU A 22 -6.31 4.85 6.42
N ARG A 23 -6.91 4.25 5.39
CA ARG A 23 -6.33 4.19 4.03
C ARG A 23 -6.15 5.59 3.42
N PHE A 24 -7.08 6.50 3.68
CA PHE A 24 -6.93 7.89 3.24
C PHE A 24 -5.72 8.55 3.91
N PHE A 25 -5.56 8.41 5.22
CA PHE A 25 -4.42 8.99 5.92
C PHE A 25 -3.08 8.39 5.46
N ALA A 26 -3.05 7.08 5.18
CA ALA A 26 -1.87 6.44 4.61
C ALA A 26 -1.54 6.97 3.20
N ALA A 27 -2.55 7.13 2.33
CA ALA A 27 -2.35 7.71 1.01
C ALA A 27 -1.91 9.18 1.09
N LEU A 28 -2.52 9.97 1.97
CA LEU A 28 -2.14 11.36 2.20
C LEU A 28 -0.69 11.47 2.70
N HIS A 29 -0.26 10.57 3.57
CA HIS A 29 1.13 10.52 4.04
C HIS A 29 2.10 10.26 2.88
N VAL A 30 1.76 9.38 1.93
CA VAL A 30 2.53 9.19 0.69
C VAL A 30 2.52 10.44 -0.18
N VAL A 31 1.39 11.15 -0.29
CA VAL A 31 1.32 12.44 -1.00
C VAL A 31 2.26 13.48 -0.38
N MET A 32 2.26 13.60 0.96
CA MET A 32 3.17 14.50 1.68
C MET A 32 4.65 14.16 1.43
N PHE A 33 4.98 12.87 1.35
CA PHE A 33 6.31 12.40 0.99
C PHE A 33 6.74 12.91 -0.39
N HIS A 34 5.87 12.80 -1.41
CA HIS A 34 6.22 13.29 -2.75
C HIS A 34 6.34 14.80 -2.81
N LEU A 35 5.53 15.55 -2.04
CA LEU A 35 5.73 16.99 -1.91
C LEU A 35 7.05 17.34 -1.20
N TYR A 36 7.44 16.55 -0.21
CA TYR A 36 8.75 16.69 0.44
C TYR A 36 9.89 16.43 -0.55
N THR A 37 9.83 15.38 -1.33
CA THR A 37 10.86 15.02 -2.32
C THR A 37 10.92 15.99 -3.50
N MET A 38 9.83 16.69 -3.80
CA MET A 38 9.79 17.80 -4.76
C MET A 38 10.28 19.12 -4.19
N HIS A 39 10.76 19.15 -2.94
CA HIS A 39 11.16 20.37 -2.23
C HIS A 39 10.05 21.43 -2.13
N ILE A 40 8.78 21.02 -2.19
CA ILE A 40 7.60 21.89 -2.05
C ILE A 40 7.29 22.13 -0.56
N LEU A 41 7.47 21.10 0.27
CA LEU A 41 7.30 21.18 1.70
C LEU A 41 8.63 21.56 2.36
N GLU A 42 8.89 22.84 2.43
CA GLU A 42 9.99 23.39 3.20
C GLU A 42 9.54 23.63 4.64
N GLY A 43 10.42 23.40 5.60
CA GLY A 43 10.13 23.59 7.02
C GLY A 43 11.00 22.72 7.89
N GLY A 44 10.86 22.88 9.20
CA GLY A 44 11.65 22.16 10.22
C GLY A 44 10.79 21.31 11.15
N GLY A 45 11.45 20.70 12.14
CA GLY A 45 10.79 19.99 13.23
C GLY A 45 10.12 18.68 12.81
N PHE A 46 9.12 18.27 13.58
CA PHE A 46 8.41 16.99 13.42
C PHE A 46 7.69 16.85 12.08
N TYR A 47 7.11 17.93 11.56
CA TYR A 47 6.40 17.93 10.30
C TYR A 47 7.29 17.48 9.11
N ARG A 48 8.53 18.00 9.03
CA ARG A 48 9.49 17.58 8.00
C ARG A 48 9.85 16.11 8.13
N LYS A 49 10.09 15.64 9.37
CA LYS A 49 10.36 14.22 9.64
C LYS A 49 9.18 13.33 9.23
N LEU A 50 7.96 13.75 9.55
CA LEU A 50 6.75 13.04 9.16
C LEU A 50 6.64 12.96 7.63
N ALA A 51 6.79 14.07 6.92
CA ALA A 51 6.71 14.10 5.46
C ALA A 51 7.81 13.24 4.81
N SER A 52 9.06 13.31 5.31
CA SER A 52 10.20 12.58 4.73
C SER A 52 10.06 11.05 4.80
N VAL A 53 9.26 10.52 5.71
CA VAL A 53 9.06 9.07 5.87
C VAL A 53 7.70 8.57 5.32
N GLY A 54 6.98 9.39 4.57
CA GLY A 54 5.63 9.03 4.11
C GLY A 54 5.55 7.80 3.21
N TYR A 55 6.66 7.32 2.65
CA TYR A 55 6.76 6.05 1.94
C TYR A 55 6.35 4.84 2.80
N VAL A 56 6.48 4.91 4.14
CA VAL A 56 6.06 3.84 5.05
C VAL A 56 4.54 3.60 5.03
N GLY A 57 3.76 4.53 4.48
CA GLY A 57 2.33 4.34 4.23
C GLY A 57 2.04 3.13 3.34
N VAL A 58 2.98 2.74 2.47
CA VAL A 58 2.84 1.54 1.63
C VAL A 58 2.94 0.27 2.48
N SER A 59 3.84 0.23 3.46
CA SER A 59 3.94 -0.87 4.44
C SER A 59 2.62 -1.05 5.20
N LEU A 60 2.00 0.05 5.63
CA LEU A 60 0.66 0.01 6.24
C LEU A 60 -0.37 -0.61 5.27
N PHE A 61 -0.36 -0.24 3.98
CA PHE A 61 -1.28 -0.83 3.00
C PHE A 61 -1.06 -2.34 2.85
N PHE A 62 0.17 -2.84 2.87
CA PHE A 62 0.45 -4.27 2.75
C PHE A 62 -0.03 -5.06 3.96
N VAL A 63 0.24 -4.59 5.18
CA VAL A 63 -0.29 -5.20 6.41
C VAL A 63 -1.83 -5.15 6.42
N LEU A 64 -2.41 -4.00 6.07
CA LEU A 64 -3.86 -3.83 6.00
C LEU A 64 -4.50 -4.73 4.93
N SER A 65 -3.86 -4.92 3.78
CA SER A 65 -4.33 -5.81 2.71
C SER A 65 -4.43 -7.25 3.20
N GLY A 66 -3.40 -7.78 3.87
CA GLY A 66 -3.41 -9.10 4.48
C GLY A 66 -4.56 -9.26 5.49
N PHE A 67 -4.71 -8.30 6.39
CA PHE A 67 -5.78 -8.28 7.39
C PHE A 67 -7.17 -8.29 6.76
N ILE A 68 -7.45 -7.39 5.82
CA ILE A 68 -8.77 -7.23 5.19
C ILE A 68 -9.13 -8.45 4.34
N LEU A 69 -8.16 -9.07 3.65
CA LEU A 69 -8.44 -10.27 2.88
C LEU A 69 -8.83 -11.44 3.79
N VAL A 70 -8.12 -11.67 4.89
CA VAL A 70 -8.51 -12.67 5.88
C VAL A 70 -9.86 -12.32 6.49
N TYR A 71 -10.08 -11.08 6.91
CA TYR A 71 -11.35 -10.64 7.46
C TYR A 71 -12.53 -10.86 6.49
N THR A 72 -12.29 -10.71 5.19
CA THR A 72 -13.33 -10.81 4.16
C THR A 72 -13.60 -12.27 3.76
N TYR A 73 -12.57 -13.10 3.62
CA TYR A 73 -12.66 -14.39 2.95
C TYR A 73 -12.50 -15.60 3.89
N ALA A 74 -11.80 -15.48 5.02
CA ALA A 74 -11.58 -16.64 5.90
C ALA A 74 -12.89 -17.19 6.46
N GLY A 75 -13.05 -18.52 6.39
CA GLY A 75 -14.25 -19.22 6.88
C GLY A 75 -15.50 -19.05 6.01
N ARG A 76 -15.39 -18.49 4.82
CA ARG A 76 -16.48 -18.37 3.83
C ARG A 76 -16.24 -19.27 2.64
N GLU A 77 -17.32 -19.61 1.93
CA GLU A 77 -17.24 -20.33 0.67
C GLU A 77 -16.95 -19.33 -0.46
N TRP A 78 -15.96 -19.64 -1.27
CA TRP A 78 -15.56 -18.90 -2.47
C TRP A 78 -14.62 -19.76 -3.33
N THR A 79 -14.67 -19.57 -4.61
CA THR A 79 -13.72 -20.20 -5.56
C THR A 79 -12.53 -19.28 -5.81
N LYS A 80 -11.39 -19.87 -6.19
CA LYS A 80 -10.20 -19.08 -6.57
C LYS A 80 -10.51 -18.10 -7.71
N GLY A 81 -11.31 -18.54 -8.68
CA GLY A 81 -11.72 -17.71 -9.82
C GLY A 81 -12.57 -16.50 -9.40
N GLU A 82 -13.55 -16.68 -8.51
CA GLU A 82 -14.34 -15.56 -7.96
C GLU A 82 -13.47 -14.58 -7.19
N PHE A 83 -12.52 -15.09 -6.40
CA PHE A 83 -11.58 -14.27 -5.67
C PHE A 83 -10.74 -13.42 -6.63
N TRP A 84 -10.05 -14.04 -7.59
CA TRP A 84 -9.19 -13.31 -8.53
C TRP A 84 -9.98 -12.33 -9.39
N ARG A 85 -11.17 -12.71 -9.88
CA ARG A 85 -12.05 -11.77 -10.60
C ARG A 85 -12.46 -10.56 -9.75
N ALA A 86 -12.78 -10.78 -8.46
CA ALA A 86 -13.11 -9.70 -7.54
C ALA A 86 -11.91 -8.78 -7.26
N ARG A 87 -10.68 -9.33 -7.20
CA ARG A 87 -9.44 -8.55 -7.02
C ARG A 87 -9.08 -7.80 -8.27
N PHE A 88 -9.15 -8.43 -9.43
CA PHE A 88 -8.97 -7.76 -10.71
C PHE A 88 -9.94 -6.58 -10.88
N ALA A 89 -11.21 -6.81 -10.63
CA ALA A 89 -12.23 -5.76 -10.68
C ALA A 89 -11.95 -4.60 -9.69
N ARG A 90 -11.21 -4.86 -8.63
CA ARG A 90 -10.83 -3.86 -7.61
C ARG A 90 -9.68 -2.97 -8.05
N ILE A 91 -8.65 -3.54 -8.69
CA ILE A 91 -7.40 -2.79 -8.95
C ILE A 91 -7.23 -2.39 -10.41
N TYR A 92 -7.55 -3.29 -11.35
CA TYR A 92 -7.13 -3.12 -12.74
C TYR A 92 -7.81 -1.95 -13.48
N PRO A 93 -9.12 -1.66 -13.32
CA PRO A 93 -9.75 -0.56 -14.04
C PRO A 93 -9.16 0.82 -13.74
N ALA A 94 -8.96 1.16 -12.47
CA ALA A 94 -8.34 2.43 -12.10
C ALA A 94 -6.84 2.45 -12.41
N TYR A 95 -6.16 1.29 -12.32
CA TYR A 95 -4.78 1.15 -12.77
C TYR A 95 -4.64 1.42 -14.26
N LEU A 96 -5.44 0.77 -15.12
CA LEU A 96 -5.42 0.98 -16.56
C LEU A 96 -5.70 2.45 -16.90
N PHE A 97 -6.69 3.06 -16.23
CA PHE A 97 -6.96 4.49 -16.39
C PHE A 97 -5.73 5.32 -16.06
N SER A 98 -5.03 5.02 -14.96
CA SER A 98 -3.82 5.74 -14.58
C SER A 98 -2.72 5.62 -15.63
N LEU A 99 -2.55 4.42 -16.24
CA LEU A 99 -1.57 4.21 -17.32
C LEU A 99 -1.91 5.02 -18.57
N VAL A 100 -3.20 5.11 -18.92
CA VAL A 100 -3.64 5.92 -20.08
C VAL A 100 -3.35 7.40 -19.85
N ILE A 101 -3.55 7.91 -18.63
CA ILE A 101 -3.31 9.31 -18.29
C ILE A 101 -1.80 9.62 -18.22
N THR A 102 -1.00 8.75 -17.63
CA THR A 102 0.45 8.98 -17.44
C THR A 102 1.28 8.58 -18.65
N GLY A 103 0.76 7.72 -19.52
CA GLY A 103 1.45 7.18 -20.70
C GLY A 103 2.00 8.23 -21.65
N PRO A 104 1.21 9.23 -22.11
CA PRO A 104 1.70 10.24 -23.01
C PRO A 104 2.96 10.95 -22.51
N SER A 105 3.01 11.30 -21.23
CA SER A 105 4.18 11.93 -20.60
C SER A 105 5.38 10.97 -20.54
N PHE A 106 5.17 9.73 -20.11
CA PHE A 106 6.23 8.73 -20.01
C PHE A 106 6.87 8.44 -21.40
N PHE A 107 6.04 8.15 -22.41
CA PHE A 107 6.52 7.84 -23.75
C PHE A 107 7.14 9.07 -24.44
N TYR A 108 6.61 10.27 -24.19
CA TYR A 108 7.23 11.51 -24.66
C TYR A 108 8.66 11.66 -24.15
N VAL A 109 8.90 11.48 -22.86
CA VAL A 109 10.25 11.55 -22.27
C VAL A 109 11.15 10.46 -22.85
N CYS A 110 10.67 9.23 -22.96
CA CYS A 110 11.48 8.11 -23.43
C CYS A 110 11.83 8.19 -24.93
N ILE A 111 10.96 8.76 -25.76
CA ILE A 111 11.11 8.77 -27.23
C ILE A 111 11.61 10.12 -27.75
N LYS A 112 10.99 11.23 -27.32
CA LYS A 112 11.28 12.56 -27.85
C LYS A 112 12.43 13.25 -27.12
N LEU A 113 12.59 12.97 -25.82
CA LEU A 113 13.68 13.50 -25.02
C LEU A 113 14.76 12.44 -24.74
N LYS A 114 14.92 11.46 -25.67
CA LYS A 114 15.85 10.35 -25.50
C LYS A 114 17.31 10.81 -25.32
N ASP A 115 17.69 11.88 -26.01
CA ASP A 115 19.06 12.41 -26.03
C ASP A 115 19.36 13.36 -24.84
N MET A 116 18.33 13.76 -24.07
CA MET A 116 18.53 14.51 -22.85
C MET A 116 19.02 13.61 -21.71
N ASP A 117 20.02 14.07 -20.97
CA ASP A 117 20.46 13.35 -19.76
C ASP A 117 19.45 13.58 -18.63
N ILE A 118 18.57 12.59 -18.44
CA ILE A 118 17.63 12.52 -17.33
C ILE A 118 17.90 11.19 -16.61
N PRO A 119 18.71 11.20 -15.55
CA PRO A 119 19.22 9.96 -14.90
C PRO A 119 18.12 8.99 -14.50
N PHE A 120 17.00 9.49 -13.96
CA PHE A 120 15.86 8.66 -13.59
C PHE A 120 15.26 7.87 -14.76
N PHE A 121 15.28 8.42 -15.98
CA PHE A 121 14.76 7.80 -17.19
C PHE A 121 15.79 7.01 -18.01
N ALA A 122 17.07 7.07 -17.66
CA ALA A 122 18.15 6.47 -18.46
C ALA A 122 17.91 5.01 -18.79
N TRP A 123 17.54 4.19 -17.81
CA TRP A 123 17.25 2.76 -18.03
C TRP A 123 15.97 2.57 -18.85
N PHE A 124 14.91 3.33 -18.58
CA PHE A 124 13.62 3.21 -19.27
C PHE A 124 13.71 3.53 -20.75
N LYS A 125 14.52 4.54 -21.12
CA LYS A 125 14.77 4.92 -22.52
C LYS A 125 15.36 3.77 -23.34
N THR A 126 16.31 3.04 -22.77
CA THR A 126 16.98 1.92 -23.43
C THR A 126 16.16 0.61 -23.40
N HIS A 127 15.25 0.46 -22.44
CA HIS A 127 14.46 -0.74 -22.23
C HIS A 127 12.95 -0.49 -22.36
N LEU A 128 12.56 0.41 -23.26
CA LEU A 128 11.17 0.86 -23.41
C LEU A 128 10.19 -0.29 -23.68
N ALA A 129 10.58 -1.25 -24.54
CA ALA A 129 9.76 -2.42 -24.84
C ALA A 129 9.51 -3.29 -23.58
N VAL A 130 10.52 -3.45 -22.71
CA VAL A 130 10.38 -4.16 -21.44
C VAL A 130 9.39 -3.42 -20.54
N CYS A 131 9.53 -2.10 -20.42
CA CYS A 131 8.59 -1.30 -19.62
C CYS A 131 7.16 -1.39 -20.17
N ALA A 132 6.99 -1.24 -21.50
CA ALA A 132 5.68 -1.30 -22.14
C ALA A 132 5.00 -2.68 -22.00
N THR A 133 5.78 -3.74 -21.79
CA THR A 133 5.26 -5.11 -21.58
C THR A 133 4.97 -5.37 -20.10
N LEU A 134 5.94 -5.12 -19.21
CA LEU A 134 5.83 -5.51 -17.79
C LEU A 134 4.82 -4.65 -17.04
N VAL A 135 4.75 -3.35 -17.34
CA VAL A 135 3.88 -2.43 -16.58
C VAL A 135 2.40 -2.80 -16.75
N PRO A 136 1.81 -2.92 -17.95
CA PRO A 136 0.41 -3.31 -18.08
C PRO A 136 0.07 -4.67 -17.46
N LEU A 137 1.06 -5.57 -17.39
CA LEU A 137 0.89 -6.91 -16.81
C LEU A 137 1.08 -6.95 -15.28
N LEU A 138 1.36 -5.82 -14.62
CA LEU A 138 1.67 -5.75 -13.19
C LEU A 138 2.89 -6.60 -12.80
N LEU A 139 3.91 -6.67 -13.66
CA LEU A 139 5.14 -7.43 -13.46
C LEU A 139 6.37 -6.54 -13.23
N GLN A 140 6.25 -5.22 -13.32
CA GLN A 140 7.38 -4.28 -13.24
C GLN A 140 8.17 -4.36 -11.92
N ALA A 141 7.52 -4.70 -10.80
CA ALA A 141 8.19 -4.78 -9.49
C ALA A 141 9.09 -6.04 -9.35
N TRP A 142 8.98 -7.01 -10.26
CA TRP A 142 9.86 -8.18 -10.29
C TRP A 142 11.25 -7.86 -10.85
N LEU A 143 11.34 -6.81 -11.66
CA LEU A 143 12.61 -6.33 -12.22
C LEU A 143 12.98 -5.01 -11.54
N PRO A 144 14.01 -4.97 -10.68
CA PRO A 144 14.33 -3.80 -9.85
C PRO A 144 14.42 -2.49 -10.62
N ASN A 145 15.06 -2.51 -11.79
CA ASN A 145 15.22 -1.33 -12.64
C ASN A 145 13.92 -0.90 -13.35
N ALA A 146 12.93 -1.78 -13.52
CA ALA A 146 11.65 -1.49 -14.13
C ALA A 146 10.58 -1.06 -13.10
N ALA A 147 10.83 -1.24 -11.81
CA ALA A 147 9.83 -1.10 -10.77
C ALA A 147 9.08 0.23 -10.80
N LEU A 148 9.77 1.32 -11.08
CA LEU A 148 9.22 2.69 -11.11
C LEU A 148 8.83 3.17 -12.52
N ALA A 149 8.86 2.29 -13.53
CA ALA A 149 8.54 2.66 -14.90
C ALA A 149 7.10 3.12 -15.07
N TRP A 150 6.88 4.06 -15.98
CA TRP A 150 5.61 4.61 -16.46
C TRP A 150 4.83 5.36 -15.36
N ASN A 151 4.29 4.71 -14.37
CA ASN A 151 3.63 5.30 -13.21
C ASN A 151 4.32 4.82 -11.93
N ALA A 152 5.24 5.63 -11.42
CA ALA A 152 6.12 5.22 -10.32
C ALA A 152 5.38 4.64 -9.10
N PRO A 153 4.30 5.23 -8.55
CA PRO A 153 3.58 4.64 -7.42
C PRO A 153 3.04 3.23 -7.68
N ALA A 154 2.82 2.85 -8.94
CA ALA A 154 2.16 1.59 -9.30
C ALA A 154 3.01 0.33 -9.08
N TRP A 155 4.29 0.44 -8.68
CA TRP A 155 5.07 -0.72 -8.29
C TRP A 155 4.39 -1.55 -7.19
N SER A 156 3.74 -0.87 -6.24
CA SER A 156 3.05 -1.54 -5.14
C SER A 156 1.85 -2.37 -5.59
N LEU A 157 1.23 -2.03 -6.73
CA LEU A 157 0.16 -2.84 -7.31
C LEU A 157 0.66 -4.14 -7.94
N SER A 158 1.88 -4.13 -8.50
CA SER A 158 2.55 -5.35 -8.93
C SER A 158 2.80 -6.28 -7.75
N VAL A 159 3.19 -5.73 -6.61
CA VAL A 159 3.32 -6.46 -5.33
C VAL A 159 1.95 -6.97 -4.86
N GLU A 160 0.93 -6.14 -4.89
CA GLU A 160 -0.42 -6.52 -4.45
C GLU A 160 -1.03 -7.59 -5.37
N ALA A 161 -0.77 -7.55 -6.68
CA ALA A 161 -1.17 -8.60 -7.62
C ALA A 161 -0.55 -9.96 -7.24
N PHE A 162 0.73 -9.98 -6.86
CA PHE A 162 1.38 -11.18 -6.34
C PHE A 162 0.74 -11.66 -5.04
N PHE A 163 0.42 -10.77 -4.11
CA PHE A 163 -0.30 -11.13 -2.87
C PHE A 163 -1.64 -11.79 -3.16
N TYR A 164 -2.35 -11.35 -4.20
CA TYR A 164 -3.61 -11.98 -4.61
C TYR A 164 -3.41 -13.36 -5.23
N ILE A 165 -2.26 -13.61 -5.86
CA ILE A 165 -1.93 -14.95 -6.37
C ILE A 165 -1.65 -15.90 -5.21
N VAL A 166 -0.87 -15.48 -4.20
CA VAL A 166 -0.46 -16.36 -3.10
C VAL A 166 -1.51 -16.47 -1.99
N PHE A 167 -2.44 -15.53 -1.85
CA PHE A 167 -3.45 -15.52 -0.79
C PHE A 167 -4.24 -16.83 -0.69
N PRO A 168 -4.80 -17.41 -1.80
CA PRO A 168 -5.54 -18.66 -1.75
C PRO A 168 -4.72 -19.86 -1.26
N LEU A 169 -3.40 -19.81 -1.41
CA LEU A 169 -2.49 -20.86 -0.93
C LEU A 169 -2.24 -20.69 0.58
N LEU A 170 -1.94 -19.47 1.00
CA LEU A 170 -1.59 -19.17 2.39
C LEU A 170 -2.79 -19.22 3.34
N VAL A 171 -3.97 -18.76 2.89
CA VAL A 171 -5.15 -18.68 3.74
C VAL A 171 -5.59 -20.04 4.26
N GLY A 172 -5.50 -21.09 3.44
CA GLY A 172 -5.85 -22.45 3.83
C GLY A 172 -4.92 -23.05 4.89
N TRP A 173 -3.62 -22.76 4.77
CA TRP A 173 -2.62 -23.17 5.75
C TRP A 173 -2.77 -22.42 7.08
N LEU A 174 -2.84 -21.09 7.03
CA LEU A 174 -3.01 -20.25 8.22
C LEU A 174 -4.34 -20.50 8.94
N LEU A 175 -5.40 -20.85 8.19
CA LEU A 175 -6.69 -21.23 8.75
C LEU A 175 -6.58 -22.46 9.67
N ARG A 176 -5.69 -23.40 9.38
CA ARG A 176 -5.46 -24.62 10.17
C ARG A 176 -4.47 -24.43 11.32
N SER A 177 -3.71 -23.34 11.29
CA SER A 177 -2.67 -23.06 12.28
C SER A 177 -3.24 -22.70 13.65
N ARG A 178 -2.55 -23.05 14.73
CA ARG A 178 -2.90 -22.67 16.11
C ARG A 178 -2.62 -21.16 16.34
N ARG A 179 -3.20 -20.58 17.39
CA ARG A 179 -2.97 -19.16 17.75
C ARG A 179 -1.48 -18.83 17.93
N ASN A 180 -0.78 -19.68 18.68
CA ASN A 180 0.66 -19.49 18.90
C ASN A 180 1.45 -19.60 17.60
N THR A 181 1.09 -20.51 16.69
CA THR A 181 1.71 -20.62 15.36
C THR A 181 1.52 -19.34 14.56
N LEU A 182 0.32 -18.74 14.57
CA LEU A 182 0.06 -17.48 13.90
C LEU A 182 0.92 -16.33 14.45
N ALA A 183 1.09 -16.27 15.78
CA ALA A 183 1.95 -15.28 16.43
C ALA A 183 3.43 -15.49 16.04
N TRP A 184 3.90 -16.73 16.05
CA TRP A 184 5.28 -17.07 15.63
C TRP A 184 5.52 -16.80 14.14
N VAL A 185 4.53 -17.08 13.27
CA VAL A 185 4.63 -16.76 11.84
C VAL A 185 4.70 -15.27 11.61
N ALA A 186 3.89 -14.48 12.34
CA ALA A 186 3.94 -13.01 12.25
C ALA A 186 5.29 -12.48 12.72
N LEU A 187 5.81 -12.97 13.85
CA LEU A 187 7.11 -12.61 14.38
C LEU A 187 8.24 -13.00 13.41
N ALA A 188 8.23 -14.24 12.90
CA ALA A 188 9.20 -14.71 11.94
C ALA A 188 9.18 -13.88 10.64
N SER A 189 8.00 -13.53 10.15
CA SER A 189 7.85 -12.64 8.98
C SER A 189 8.48 -11.28 9.25
N TRP A 190 8.24 -10.69 10.42
CA TRP A 190 8.86 -9.43 10.80
C TRP A 190 10.38 -9.54 10.89
N LEU A 191 10.89 -10.60 11.53
CA LEU A 191 12.34 -10.83 11.65
C LEU A 191 13.01 -11.06 10.29
N VAL A 192 12.34 -11.75 9.35
CA VAL A 192 12.85 -11.93 7.98
C VAL A 192 12.96 -10.57 7.27
N SER A 193 11.91 -9.74 7.32
CA SER A 193 11.96 -8.40 6.72
C SER A 193 13.05 -7.54 7.36
N PHE A 194 13.19 -7.59 8.69
CA PHE A 194 14.23 -6.89 9.43
C PHE A 194 15.64 -7.38 9.07
N ALA A 195 15.81 -8.70 8.93
CA ALA A 195 17.09 -9.30 8.55
C ALA A 195 17.49 -8.93 7.12
N LEU A 196 16.56 -8.91 6.16
CA LEU A 196 16.82 -8.49 4.79
C LEU A 196 17.30 -7.03 4.75
N SER A 197 16.59 -6.14 5.44
CA SER A 197 16.91 -4.71 5.48
C SER A 197 18.24 -4.43 6.21
N SER A 198 18.46 -5.11 7.33
CA SER A 198 19.72 -5.02 8.08
C SER A 198 20.90 -5.61 7.32
N GLY A 199 20.68 -6.74 6.62
CA GLY A 199 21.67 -7.36 5.75
C GLY A 199 22.07 -6.40 4.62
N TYR A 200 21.12 -5.77 3.95
CA TYR A 200 21.42 -4.76 2.94
C TYR A 200 22.27 -3.62 3.53
N TRP A 201 21.88 -3.09 4.67
CA TRP A 201 22.62 -2.00 5.33
C TRP A 201 24.04 -2.38 5.75
N LEU A 202 24.23 -3.61 6.24
CA LEU A 202 25.54 -4.11 6.68
C LEU A 202 26.48 -4.43 5.50
N PHE A 203 25.97 -5.15 4.50
CA PHE A 203 26.78 -5.66 3.39
C PHE A 203 26.95 -4.67 2.23
N LYS A 204 26.07 -3.66 2.13
CA LYS A 204 26.11 -2.60 1.09
C LYS A 204 26.35 -3.14 -0.32
N PRO A 205 25.51 -4.07 -0.82
CA PRO A 205 25.75 -4.77 -2.07
C PRO A 205 25.81 -3.87 -3.31
N ASP A 206 25.25 -2.66 -3.24
CA ASP A 206 25.36 -1.65 -4.30
C ASP A 206 26.62 -0.76 -4.19
N GLY A 207 27.50 -1.01 -3.21
CA GLY A 207 28.77 -0.27 -3.02
C GLY A 207 28.60 1.17 -2.50
N VAL A 208 27.39 1.57 -2.09
CA VAL A 208 27.11 2.93 -1.62
C VAL A 208 27.19 2.98 -0.08
N ALA A 209 27.98 3.92 0.45
CA ALA A 209 28.16 4.06 1.89
C ALA A 209 26.91 4.62 2.61
N HIS A 210 26.16 5.51 1.95
CA HIS A 210 24.95 6.13 2.48
C HIS A 210 23.79 5.93 1.48
N THR A 211 22.70 5.39 1.97
CA THR A 211 21.48 5.10 1.18
C THR A 211 20.35 6.06 1.50
N ASP A 212 20.70 7.28 1.91
CA ASP A 212 19.70 8.30 2.29
C ASP A 212 19.02 8.92 1.06
N ASP A 213 19.63 8.78 -0.13
CA ASP A 213 19.01 9.22 -1.38
C ASP A 213 18.07 8.13 -1.91
N GLN A 214 16.79 8.38 -1.74
CA GLN A 214 15.68 7.51 -2.12
C GLN A 214 15.53 7.35 -3.65
N PHE A 215 16.17 8.21 -4.42
CA PHE A 215 16.11 8.25 -5.90
C PHE A 215 17.30 7.54 -6.55
N LEU A 216 18.29 7.10 -5.78
CA LEU A 216 19.37 6.31 -6.35
C LEU A 216 18.78 5.04 -6.98
N ASN A 217 19.04 4.86 -8.28
CA ASN A 217 18.61 3.68 -9.02
C ASN A 217 19.58 2.51 -8.75
N LEU A 218 19.58 2.04 -7.51
CA LEU A 218 20.42 0.97 -7.02
C LEU A 218 19.69 -0.36 -7.15
N VAL A 219 20.29 -1.34 -7.80
CA VAL A 219 19.62 -2.60 -8.14
C VAL A 219 19.18 -3.37 -6.89
N TRP A 220 20.07 -3.56 -5.92
CA TRP A 220 19.77 -4.32 -4.71
C TRP A 220 18.85 -3.56 -3.76
N LEU A 221 19.00 -2.23 -3.68
CA LEU A 221 18.08 -1.39 -2.91
C LEU A 221 16.69 -1.42 -3.52
N ASN A 222 16.57 -1.33 -4.84
CA ASN A 222 15.29 -1.42 -5.52
C ASN A 222 14.68 -2.83 -5.40
N ALA A 223 15.50 -3.88 -5.43
CA ALA A 223 15.04 -5.24 -5.14
C ALA A 223 14.47 -5.35 -3.72
N LEU A 224 15.15 -4.79 -2.72
CA LEU A 224 14.63 -4.77 -1.35
C LEU A 224 13.31 -4.00 -1.25
N LYS A 225 13.26 -2.79 -1.81
CA LYS A 225 12.11 -1.88 -1.69
C LYS A 225 10.87 -2.36 -2.42
N PHE A 226 11.03 -2.93 -3.61
CA PHE A 226 9.94 -3.09 -4.58
C PHE A 226 9.63 -4.55 -4.91
N ASN A 227 10.57 -5.49 -4.70
CA ASN A 227 10.33 -6.87 -5.10
C ASN A 227 9.19 -7.52 -4.29
N PRO A 228 8.22 -8.18 -4.96
CA PRO A 228 7.07 -8.80 -4.30
C PRO A 228 7.44 -9.80 -3.19
N LEU A 229 8.54 -10.53 -3.31
CA LEU A 229 8.99 -11.47 -2.27
C LEU A 229 9.55 -10.75 -1.04
N ALA A 230 10.27 -9.64 -1.22
CA ALA A 230 10.78 -8.83 -0.12
C ALA A 230 9.65 -8.20 0.70
N ARG A 231 8.52 -7.86 0.04
CA ARG A 231 7.35 -7.24 0.66
C ARG A 231 6.31 -8.25 1.17
N LEU A 232 6.44 -9.55 0.85
CA LEU A 232 5.51 -10.60 1.30
C LEU A 232 5.39 -10.70 2.84
N PRO A 233 6.46 -10.55 3.64
CA PRO A 233 6.38 -10.62 5.09
C PRO A 233 5.33 -9.68 5.70
N GLU A 234 5.20 -8.45 5.22
CA GLU A 234 4.22 -7.47 5.72
C GLU A 234 2.77 -7.92 5.46
N PHE A 235 2.53 -8.49 4.30
CA PHE A 235 1.24 -9.08 3.96
C PHE A 235 0.90 -10.28 4.85
N VAL A 236 1.88 -11.16 5.13
CA VAL A 236 1.72 -12.32 6.02
C VAL A 236 1.45 -11.88 7.46
N ILE A 237 2.15 -10.85 7.97
CA ILE A 237 1.84 -10.24 9.28
C ILE A 237 0.36 -9.82 9.31
N GLY A 238 -0.12 -9.13 8.29
CA GLY A 238 -1.51 -8.74 8.18
C GLY A 238 -2.48 -9.92 8.17
N MET A 239 -2.15 -10.99 7.43
CA MET A 239 -2.96 -12.22 7.41
C MET A 239 -3.04 -12.86 8.80
N CYS A 240 -1.92 -13.01 9.49
CA CYS A 240 -1.86 -13.56 10.85
C CYS A 240 -2.70 -12.72 11.81
N LEU A 241 -2.56 -11.40 11.75
CA LEU A 241 -3.35 -10.45 12.54
C LEU A 241 -4.85 -10.62 12.29
N GLY A 242 -5.27 -10.78 11.02
CA GLY A 242 -6.66 -11.04 10.65
C GLY A 242 -7.22 -12.31 11.27
N PHE A 243 -6.46 -13.40 11.28
CA PHE A 243 -6.85 -14.64 11.94
C PHE A 243 -6.91 -14.52 13.46
N LEU A 244 -5.92 -13.86 14.07
CA LEU A 244 -5.92 -13.61 15.52
C LEU A 244 -7.12 -12.75 15.92
N PHE A 245 -7.45 -11.74 15.14
CA PHE A 245 -8.63 -10.90 15.36
C PHE A 245 -9.93 -11.70 15.26
N LEU A 246 -10.12 -12.49 14.21
CA LEU A 246 -11.33 -13.29 14.00
C LEU A 246 -11.55 -14.36 15.07
N ARG A 247 -10.48 -14.87 15.66
CA ARG A 247 -10.54 -15.87 16.74
C ARG A 247 -10.66 -15.26 18.13
N SER A 248 -10.84 -13.94 18.21
CA SER A 248 -10.87 -13.21 19.50
C SER A 248 -9.66 -13.57 20.37
N ALA A 249 -8.48 -13.75 19.72
CA ALA A 249 -7.26 -14.15 20.42
C ALA A 249 -6.74 -13.05 21.36
N VAL A 250 -7.14 -11.81 21.12
CA VAL A 250 -6.84 -10.64 21.96
C VAL A 250 -8.16 -10.04 22.43
N ASP A 251 -8.28 -9.82 23.73
CA ASP A 251 -9.45 -9.22 24.34
C ASP A 251 -9.62 -7.77 23.85
N ARG A 252 -10.87 -7.38 23.58
CA ARG A 252 -11.21 -6.02 23.11
C ARG A 252 -10.81 -4.91 24.08
N LYS A 253 -10.62 -5.21 25.36
CA LYS A 253 -10.07 -4.23 26.34
C LYS A 253 -8.70 -3.70 25.94
N TRP A 254 -7.94 -4.47 25.14
CA TRP A 254 -6.65 -4.07 24.59
C TRP A 254 -6.74 -3.18 23.35
N ALA A 255 -7.94 -2.94 22.80
CA ALA A 255 -8.11 -2.15 21.59
C ALA A 255 -7.52 -0.74 21.70
N THR A 256 -7.91 -0.02 22.76
CA THR A 256 -7.40 1.35 23.00
C THR A 256 -5.90 1.37 23.36
N PRO A 257 -5.39 0.54 24.30
CA PRO A 257 -3.96 0.47 24.56
C PRO A 257 -3.11 0.14 23.33
N LEU A 258 -3.54 -0.82 22.49
CA LEU A 258 -2.81 -1.17 21.26
C LEU A 258 -2.84 -0.05 20.24
N LEU A 259 -3.98 0.61 20.06
CA LEU A 259 -4.10 1.75 19.15
C LEU A 259 -3.17 2.90 19.59
N LEU A 260 -3.27 3.32 20.84
CA LEU A 260 -2.45 4.41 21.37
C LEU A 260 -0.96 4.03 21.40
N GLY A 261 -0.63 2.81 21.81
CA GLY A 261 0.74 2.29 21.81
C GLY A 261 1.32 2.24 20.37
N GLY A 262 0.55 1.76 19.40
CA GLY A 262 0.96 1.74 18.00
C GLY A 262 1.20 3.15 17.44
N VAL A 263 0.32 4.11 17.75
CA VAL A 263 0.50 5.51 17.36
C VAL A 263 1.72 6.12 18.05
N LEU A 264 1.90 5.86 19.35
CA LEU A 264 3.08 6.35 20.10
C LEU A 264 4.38 5.81 19.50
N VAL A 265 4.45 4.50 19.19
CA VAL A 265 5.63 3.90 18.56
C VAL A 265 5.86 4.50 17.18
N PHE A 266 4.81 4.71 16.37
CA PHE A 266 4.92 5.39 15.09
C PHE A 266 5.52 6.80 15.24
N VAL A 267 4.98 7.62 16.16
CA VAL A 267 5.48 8.98 16.43
C VAL A 267 6.92 8.97 16.94
N ALA A 268 7.27 8.05 17.83
CA ALA A 268 8.62 7.89 18.34
C ALA A 268 9.61 7.54 17.21
N ILE A 269 9.29 6.56 16.36
CA ILE A 269 10.12 6.17 15.21
C ILE A 269 10.26 7.33 14.22
N VAL A 270 9.18 8.05 13.90
CA VAL A 270 9.24 9.25 13.04
C VAL A 270 10.15 10.31 13.65
N THR A 271 10.10 10.49 14.96
CA THR A 271 10.93 11.50 15.66
C THR A 271 12.43 11.19 15.54
N VAL A 272 12.80 9.91 15.62
CA VAL A 272 14.19 9.45 15.51
C VAL A 272 14.54 8.96 14.10
N SER A 273 13.66 9.11 13.11
CA SER A 273 13.85 8.60 11.75
C SER A 273 15.17 9.01 11.09
N PRO A 274 15.75 10.21 11.33
CA PRO A 274 17.04 10.56 10.75
C PRO A 274 18.21 9.70 11.24
N GLN A 275 18.07 9.01 12.38
CA GLN A 275 19.09 8.11 12.93
C GLN A 275 18.89 6.66 12.50
N ILE A 276 17.75 6.31 11.93
CA ILE A 276 17.44 4.94 11.48
C ILE A 276 17.89 4.79 10.03
N PRO A 277 18.69 3.77 9.70
CA PRO A 277 19.05 3.49 8.30
C PRO A 277 17.81 3.35 7.41
N TYR A 278 17.82 4.05 6.28
CA TYR A 278 16.69 4.10 5.36
C TYR A 278 16.12 2.72 4.98
N PRO A 279 16.93 1.68 4.65
CA PRO A 279 16.38 0.36 4.30
C PRO A 279 15.58 -0.27 5.43
N ILE A 280 16.02 -0.11 6.68
CA ILE A 280 15.33 -0.66 7.86
C ILE A 280 14.00 0.05 8.08
N LEU A 281 13.99 1.38 7.96
CA LEU A 281 12.79 2.17 8.15
C LEU A 281 11.77 1.91 7.03
N HIS A 282 12.25 1.71 5.79
CA HIS A 282 11.40 1.51 4.62
C HIS A 282 10.57 0.22 4.71
N ASP A 283 11.14 -0.88 5.18
CA ASP A 283 10.53 -2.21 4.98
C ASP A 283 10.01 -2.87 6.27
N SER A 284 10.58 -2.59 7.44
CA SER A 284 10.32 -3.47 8.59
C SER A 284 9.99 -2.78 9.89
N ALA A 285 10.60 -1.63 10.17
CA ALA A 285 10.58 -1.02 11.51
C ALA A 285 9.16 -0.75 12.04
N LEU A 286 8.24 -0.38 11.17
CA LEU A 286 6.88 0.06 11.55
C LEU A 286 5.80 -1.03 11.46
N ALA A 287 6.09 -2.23 10.92
CA ALA A 287 5.08 -3.26 10.76
C ALA A 287 4.37 -3.67 12.07
N PRO A 288 5.04 -3.81 13.22
CA PRO A 288 4.36 -4.08 14.49
C PRO A 288 3.45 -2.93 14.96
N ALA A 289 3.89 -1.68 14.78
CA ALA A 289 3.09 -0.51 15.11
C ALA A 289 1.82 -0.44 14.24
N PHE A 290 1.96 -0.70 12.93
CA PHE A 290 0.83 -0.77 12.02
C PHE A 290 -0.14 -1.92 12.36
N ALA A 291 0.38 -3.07 12.75
CA ALA A 291 -0.44 -4.18 13.22
C ALA A 291 -1.26 -3.79 14.47
N ALA A 292 -0.65 -3.10 15.43
CA ALA A 292 -1.34 -2.62 16.63
C ALA A 292 -2.42 -1.58 16.31
N ILE A 293 -2.12 -0.62 15.40
CA ILE A 293 -3.09 0.40 14.94
C ILE A 293 -4.27 -0.27 14.25
N ILE A 294 -4.01 -1.19 13.30
CA ILE A 294 -5.05 -1.91 12.56
C ILE A 294 -5.94 -2.70 13.51
N PHE A 295 -5.36 -3.44 14.47
CA PHE A 295 -6.12 -4.19 15.46
C PHE A 295 -7.00 -3.28 16.32
N GLY A 296 -6.43 -2.19 16.84
CA GLY A 296 -7.15 -1.24 17.66
C GLY A 296 -8.33 -0.61 16.94
N LEU A 297 -8.15 -0.16 15.69
CA LEU A 297 -9.22 0.42 14.87
C LEU A 297 -10.27 -0.64 14.47
N ALA A 298 -9.86 -1.87 14.16
CA ALA A 298 -10.77 -2.95 13.81
C ALA A 298 -11.69 -3.34 14.99
N SER A 299 -11.19 -3.21 16.21
CA SER A 299 -11.94 -3.50 17.44
C SER A 299 -12.99 -2.43 17.78
N ARG A 300 -12.99 -1.28 17.10
CA ARG A 300 -13.97 -0.21 17.19
C ARG A 300 -14.22 0.30 18.62
N PRO A 301 -13.20 0.80 19.35
CA PRO A 301 -13.45 1.50 20.60
C PRO A 301 -14.32 2.74 20.35
N GLY A 302 -15.31 2.99 21.20
CA GLY A 302 -16.37 4.00 20.96
C GLY A 302 -15.87 5.41 20.61
N TRP A 303 -14.73 5.81 21.15
CA TRP A 303 -14.14 7.13 20.94
C TRP A 303 -13.58 7.39 19.52
N ILE A 304 -13.38 6.34 18.69
CA ILE A 304 -12.91 6.49 17.31
C ILE A 304 -14.03 6.75 16.29
N SER A 305 -15.27 6.93 16.73
CA SER A 305 -16.44 7.13 15.84
C SER A 305 -16.26 8.30 14.85
N PHE A 306 -15.44 9.29 15.18
CA PHE A 306 -15.07 10.37 14.27
C PHE A 306 -14.35 9.89 12.99
N LEU A 307 -13.68 8.73 13.02
CA LEU A 307 -13.07 8.11 11.85
C LEU A 307 -14.11 7.36 10.98
N GLU A 308 -15.32 7.16 11.47
CA GLU A 308 -16.37 6.43 10.77
C GLU A 308 -17.36 7.36 10.04
N VAL A 309 -17.12 8.68 10.06
CA VAL A 309 -17.97 9.66 9.37
C VAL A 309 -17.90 9.49 7.86
N ARG A 310 -19.03 9.68 7.18
CA ARG A 310 -19.17 9.46 5.73
C ARG A 310 -18.09 10.13 4.86
N PRO A 311 -17.72 11.41 5.09
CA PRO A 311 -16.69 12.05 4.29
C PRO A 311 -15.34 11.34 4.36
N LEU A 312 -14.86 10.95 5.55
CA LEU A 312 -13.59 10.26 5.72
C LEU A 312 -13.62 8.87 5.10
N VAL A 313 -14.73 8.14 5.24
CA VAL A 313 -14.90 6.83 4.60
C VAL A 313 -14.88 6.97 3.08
N LEU A 314 -15.53 7.99 2.51
CA LEU A 314 -15.52 8.25 1.07
C LEU A 314 -14.10 8.57 0.56
N LEU A 315 -13.34 9.39 1.29
CA LEU A 315 -11.93 9.65 0.99
C LEU A 315 -11.09 8.38 1.07
N GLY A 316 -11.37 7.52 2.05
CA GLY A 316 -10.74 6.20 2.17
C GLY A 316 -11.09 5.24 1.02
N ASP A 317 -12.31 5.29 0.52
CA ASP A 317 -12.72 4.52 -0.66
C ASP A 317 -11.99 5.00 -1.93
N ALA A 318 -11.79 6.32 -2.08
CA ALA A 318 -11.07 6.94 -3.19
C ALA A 318 -9.53 6.91 -3.03
N SER A 319 -9.01 6.48 -1.87
CA SER A 319 -7.57 6.51 -1.53
C SER A 319 -6.69 5.73 -2.51
N TYR A 320 -7.23 4.70 -3.15
CA TYR A 320 -6.54 3.92 -4.16
C TYR A 320 -6.25 4.74 -5.42
N THR A 321 -7.25 5.44 -5.93
CA THR A 321 -7.08 6.34 -7.08
C THR A 321 -6.20 7.53 -6.72
N LEU A 322 -6.34 8.09 -5.50
CA LEU A 322 -5.44 9.12 -4.99
C LEU A 322 -3.97 8.65 -5.04
N TYR A 323 -3.71 7.46 -4.53
CA TYR A 323 -2.38 6.86 -4.55
C TYR A 323 -1.82 6.67 -5.96
N LEU A 324 -2.65 6.32 -6.95
CA LEU A 324 -2.21 6.10 -8.33
C LEU A 324 -1.88 7.39 -9.09
N LEU A 325 -2.64 8.46 -8.84
CA LEU A 325 -2.59 9.66 -9.67
C LEU A 325 -1.83 10.82 -9.03
N HIS A 326 -1.59 10.80 -7.71
CA HIS A 326 -1.04 11.97 -7.00
C HIS A 326 0.31 12.42 -7.55
N SER A 327 1.24 11.50 -7.80
CA SER A 327 2.58 11.86 -8.25
C SER A 327 2.55 12.58 -9.60
N PHE A 328 1.74 12.09 -10.55
CA PHE A 328 1.56 12.72 -11.85
C PHE A 328 0.89 14.09 -11.71
N ILE A 329 -0.19 14.20 -10.94
CA ILE A 329 -0.93 15.45 -10.74
C ILE A 329 -0.05 16.49 -10.06
N LEU A 330 0.70 16.09 -9.01
CA LEU A 330 1.62 16.98 -8.32
C LEU A 330 2.72 17.47 -9.25
N SER A 331 3.33 16.55 -10.02
CA SER A 331 4.34 16.94 -11.02
C SER A 331 3.78 17.90 -12.06
N ALA A 332 2.59 17.64 -12.60
CA ALA A 332 1.97 18.51 -13.57
C ALA A 332 1.62 19.90 -13.00
N TYR A 333 1.18 19.95 -11.74
CA TYR A 333 0.82 21.20 -11.09
C TYR A 333 2.05 22.02 -10.68
N PHE A 334 3.06 21.39 -10.08
CA PHE A 334 4.22 22.10 -9.52
C PHE A 334 5.38 22.28 -10.50
N SER A 335 5.48 21.51 -11.59
CA SER A 335 6.54 21.66 -12.61
C SER A 335 6.67 23.08 -13.17
N PRO A 336 5.58 23.83 -13.50
CA PRO A 336 5.68 25.20 -13.94
C PRO A 336 6.27 26.15 -12.89
N PHE A 337 6.18 25.79 -11.60
CA PHE A 337 6.68 26.59 -10.48
C PHE A 337 8.11 26.21 -10.07
N GLY A 338 8.74 25.23 -10.71
CA GLY A 338 10.04 24.66 -10.32
C GLY A 338 11.21 25.64 -10.29
N GLN A 339 11.04 26.85 -10.85
CA GLN A 339 12.00 27.97 -10.75
C GLN A 339 11.59 29.04 -9.72
N LEU A 340 10.40 28.93 -9.11
CA LEU A 340 9.91 29.87 -8.13
C LEU A 340 10.37 29.41 -6.73
N ARG A 341 11.24 30.22 -6.10
CA ARG A 341 11.80 29.91 -4.77
C ARG A 341 10.77 29.85 -3.66
N HIS A 342 9.57 30.40 -3.85
CA HIS A 342 8.53 30.42 -2.81
C HIS A 342 7.16 30.13 -3.41
N ILE A 343 6.61 28.98 -3.11
CA ILE A 343 5.20 28.67 -3.38
C ILE A 343 4.38 29.13 -2.18
N SER A 344 3.35 29.93 -2.44
CA SER A 344 2.48 30.42 -1.37
C SER A 344 1.76 29.26 -0.64
N PHE A 345 1.35 29.47 0.60
CA PHE A 345 0.52 28.52 1.35
C PHE A 345 -0.71 28.08 0.54
N TRP A 346 -1.38 29.01 -0.12
CA TRP A 346 -2.54 28.71 -0.97
C TRP A 346 -2.18 27.86 -2.18
N GLY A 347 -1.01 28.06 -2.78
CA GLY A 347 -0.52 27.22 -3.87
C GLY A 347 -0.30 25.78 -3.42
N ILE A 348 0.25 25.56 -2.24
CA ILE A 348 0.42 24.21 -1.65
C ILE A 348 -0.96 23.60 -1.32
N ALA A 349 -1.86 24.38 -0.72
CA ALA A 349 -3.21 23.92 -0.37
C ALA A 349 -4.00 23.48 -1.62
N ILE A 350 -3.96 24.27 -2.69
CA ILE A 350 -4.58 23.92 -3.98
C ILE A 350 -3.93 22.67 -4.55
N GLY A 351 -2.60 22.59 -4.56
CA GLY A 351 -1.85 21.43 -5.05
C GLY A 351 -2.19 20.15 -4.31
N LEU A 352 -2.52 20.20 -3.00
CA LEU A 352 -3.01 19.08 -2.23
C LEU A 352 -4.49 18.75 -2.52
N CYS A 353 -5.32 19.76 -2.74
CA CYS A 353 -6.75 19.56 -3.01
C CYS A 353 -7.02 18.93 -4.38
N ILE A 354 -6.24 19.31 -5.41
CA ILE A 354 -6.45 18.80 -6.77
C ILE A 354 -6.41 17.28 -6.85
N PRO A 355 -5.36 16.57 -6.37
CA PRO A 355 -5.33 15.11 -6.45
C PRO A 355 -6.45 14.46 -5.62
N ILE A 356 -6.89 15.05 -4.52
CA ILE A 356 -8.02 14.56 -3.71
C ILE A 356 -9.32 14.67 -4.52
N VAL A 357 -9.61 15.82 -5.09
CA VAL A 357 -10.84 16.04 -5.89
C VAL A 357 -10.83 15.14 -7.12
N VAL A 358 -9.72 15.08 -7.87
CA VAL A 358 -9.62 14.20 -9.05
C VAL A 358 -9.82 12.73 -8.64
N SER A 359 -9.26 12.30 -7.51
CA SER A 359 -9.42 10.91 -7.05
C SER A 359 -10.87 10.58 -6.71
N LEU A 360 -11.63 11.51 -6.10
CA LEU A 360 -13.05 11.33 -5.82
C LEU A 360 -13.88 11.21 -7.11
N LEU A 361 -13.56 12.02 -8.12
CA LEU A 361 -14.25 11.97 -9.42
C LEU A 361 -13.96 10.66 -10.15
N VAL A 362 -12.70 10.25 -10.23
CA VAL A 362 -12.29 8.99 -10.88
C VAL A 362 -12.84 7.78 -10.11
N TYR A 363 -12.83 7.80 -8.77
CA TYR A 363 -13.47 6.77 -7.96
C TYR A 363 -14.97 6.65 -8.31
N ARG A 364 -15.68 7.78 -8.35
CA ARG A 364 -17.15 7.81 -8.59
C ARG A 364 -17.54 7.36 -9.99
N TRP A 365 -16.77 7.75 -11.01
CA TRP A 365 -17.17 7.58 -12.41
C TRP A 365 -16.46 6.40 -13.11
N ILE A 366 -15.33 5.97 -12.63
CA ILE A 366 -14.53 4.91 -13.27
C ILE A 366 -14.38 3.70 -12.36
N GLU A 367 -13.77 3.87 -11.16
CA GLU A 367 -13.41 2.74 -10.30
C GLU A 367 -14.66 2.00 -9.80
N GLU A 368 -15.60 2.70 -9.17
CA GLU A 368 -16.79 2.08 -8.58
C GLU A 368 -17.73 1.47 -9.63
N PRO A 369 -18.06 2.11 -10.76
CA PRO A 369 -18.86 1.50 -11.81
C PRO A 369 -18.21 0.26 -12.43
N ALA A 370 -16.91 0.32 -12.74
CA ALA A 370 -16.17 -0.81 -13.28
C ALA A 370 -16.13 -1.98 -12.28
N ARG A 371 -15.87 -1.69 -11.01
CA ARG A 371 -15.90 -2.69 -9.93
C ARG A 371 -17.24 -3.38 -9.81
N ARG A 372 -18.36 -2.63 -9.91
CA ARG A 372 -19.72 -3.21 -9.85
C ARG A 372 -20.02 -4.10 -11.04
N LYS A 373 -19.60 -3.71 -12.24
CA LYS A 373 -19.82 -4.49 -13.47
C LYS A 373 -18.99 -5.78 -13.53
N LEU A 374 -17.74 -5.72 -13.10
CA LEU A 374 -16.79 -6.83 -13.20
C LEU A 374 -16.87 -7.79 -12.01
N ARG A 375 -17.45 -7.39 -10.89
CA ARG A 375 -17.57 -8.22 -9.70
C ARG A 375 -18.42 -9.46 -10.00
N PRO A 376 -18.04 -10.67 -9.52
CA PRO A 376 -18.88 -11.85 -9.65
C PRO A 376 -20.27 -11.59 -9.06
N LYS A 377 -21.31 -11.90 -9.80
CA LYS A 377 -22.67 -11.96 -9.25
C LYS A 377 -22.70 -13.15 -8.30
N LYS A 378 -23.24 -12.99 -7.10
CA LYS A 378 -23.49 -14.13 -6.21
C LYS A 378 -24.42 -15.10 -6.98
N ALA A 379 -24.05 -16.37 -7.05
CA ALA A 379 -24.94 -17.39 -7.54
C ALA A 379 -26.25 -17.32 -6.73
N THR A 380 -27.37 -17.27 -7.42
CA THR A 380 -28.68 -17.34 -6.78
C THR A 380 -28.83 -18.76 -6.20
N PRO A 381 -29.47 -18.95 -5.02
CA PRO A 381 -29.65 -20.28 -4.44
C PRO A 381 -30.25 -21.33 -5.37
N ALA A 382 -31.00 -20.93 -6.38
CA ALA A 382 -31.56 -21.80 -7.42
C ALA A 382 -30.53 -22.38 -8.42
N GLN A 383 -29.32 -21.79 -8.54
CA GLN A 383 -28.28 -22.29 -9.43
C GLN A 383 -27.34 -23.31 -8.76
N VAL A 384 -27.31 -23.33 -7.43
CA VAL A 384 -26.51 -24.29 -6.65
C VAL A 384 -27.20 -25.65 -6.54
N LEU A 385 -28.49 -25.72 -6.82
CA LEU A 385 -29.27 -26.98 -6.79
C LEU A 385 -29.35 -27.68 -8.16
N ALA A 386 -28.72 -27.11 -9.19
CA ALA A 386 -28.75 -27.65 -10.56
C ALA A 386 -27.38 -28.20 -11.03
N GLU A 387 -26.35 -28.19 -10.21
CA GLU A 387 -25.05 -28.87 -10.38
C GLU A 387 -24.91 -29.96 -9.27
#